data_61a69a999bada062891ca46f1cf3f938
#
_entry.id   61a69a999bada062891ca46f1cf3f938
#
_cell.length_a   1.000
_cell.length_b   1.000
_cell.length_c   1.000
_cell.angle_alpha   90.00
_cell.angle_beta   90.00
_cell.angle_gamma   90.00
#
_symmetry.space_group_name_H-M   'P 1'
#
loop_
_entity.id
_entity.type
_entity.pdbx_description
1 polymer ?
#
loop_
_entity_poly.entity_id
_entity_poly.type
_entity_poly.pdbx_seq_one_letter_code
_entity_poly.pdbx_strand_id
1 'polypeptide(L)'
;MSLPKPPQPGRPYTRDVHHSPETVEHEGRIAGLSTVLTGEMSYRNDHLTRPAFISLAILTFITFVGNFTQLQLSAALPSLVDDFGISVTLGQWMTSIFQLTMGVMVPLTAYLTRRFSTRQIVIASMVVFTVGSVLAWLSPTFPLALFGRFLEAVGTGVMWPVLQITVFSIFPLDRRGMAMGIVGMAMAVAPAIGPTLGGLQTDMNGWRAIFLTLTVIGCISILLAVFGLHNFGESDKAAHADFFSVGLSIIGFGGLMFGFTNIQAYPLAAPVVWLPMIVGLAGIVWFVLRQFRNERRFKTGKTSRPALLDLSVLRNAHFSVGTIIASLSFFAFSSLVVLIPLYIQNCRGYTATISGLVMLPGAIAQAIAQFFGGRALDRFGARPVAMVGTILLCLGTTMMSMIGMGTWIWYISICQFIRQIGMGFVMMPVTTWSLNCLKPAEVSAGSAVTNTVRQIAGAIGSPVMILIMYSIAAAQMGAGRPDIEASVIGIEWALRISAIINFIMILMVVFGVKGEDAGSARSAVRRALRHAKAASAQ
;
A
#
# COMPACT_ATOMS: atom_id res chain seq x y z
N MET A 1 57.73 16.79 -37.97
CA MET A 1 56.35 16.31 -38.15
C MET A 1 56.16 15.04 -37.39
N SER A 2 55.71 15.12 -36.15
CA SER A 2 55.47 14.00 -35.24
C SER A 2 53.95 13.76 -35.11
N LEU A 3 53.50 12.58 -35.43
CA LEU A 3 52.13 12.12 -35.35
C LEU A 3 51.62 12.12 -33.88
N PRO A 4 50.36 12.47 -33.60
CA PRO A 4 49.81 12.43 -32.25
C PRO A 4 49.53 11.00 -31.80
N LYS A 5 49.85 10.71 -30.54
CA LYS A 5 49.56 9.44 -29.86
C LYS A 5 48.04 9.19 -29.75
N PRO A 6 47.59 7.92 -29.84
CA PRO A 6 46.17 7.57 -29.65
C PRO A 6 45.74 7.75 -28.20
N PRO A 7 44.44 8.05 -27.95
CA PRO A 7 43.92 8.25 -26.61
C PRO A 7 43.84 6.90 -25.83
N GLN A 8 44.24 6.97 -24.57
CA GLN A 8 44.12 5.84 -23.63
C GLN A 8 42.66 5.57 -23.25
N PRO A 9 42.24 4.31 -23.03
CA PRO A 9 40.88 3.99 -22.68
C PRO A 9 40.55 4.31 -21.21
N GLY A 10 39.48 5.07 -21.04
CA GLY A 10 38.51 5.03 -19.97
C GLY A 10 38.96 5.15 -18.51
N ARG A 11 39.22 6.36 -18.02
CA ARG A 11 38.94 6.68 -16.62
C ARG A 11 37.47 7.07 -16.47
N PRO A 12 36.76 6.58 -15.43
CA PRO A 12 35.41 7.06 -15.16
C PRO A 12 35.48 8.55 -14.80
N TYR A 13 34.57 9.33 -15.37
CA TYR A 13 34.38 10.74 -15.06
C TYR A 13 33.90 10.89 -13.61
N THR A 14 34.84 11.02 -12.67
CA THR A 14 34.56 11.60 -11.36
C THR A 14 34.74 13.11 -11.50
N ARG A 15 33.65 13.81 -11.61
CA ARG A 15 33.62 15.25 -11.40
C ARG A 15 33.70 15.45 -9.88
N ASP A 16 34.93 15.53 -9.37
CA ASP A 16 35.18 16.04 -8.02
C ASP A 16 34.86 17.53 -8.00
N VAL A 17 33.60 17.87 -7.75
CA VAL A 17 33.24 19.19 -7.26
C VAL A 17 33.44 19.13 -5.74
N HIS A 18 34.65 19.43 -5.30
CA HIS A 18 34.93 19.74 -3.90
C HIS A 18 34.18 21.02 -3.51
N HIS A 19 32.87 20.91 -3.19
CA HIS A 19 32.20 21.87 -2.34
C HIS A 19 32.50 21.46 -0.90
N SER A 20 33.23 22.33 -0.16
CA SER A 20 33.45 22.12 1.25
C SER A 20 32.11 22.04 1.98
N PRO A 21 31.96 21.19 3.04
CA PRO A 21 30.70 21.07 3.78
C PRO A 21 30.16 22.40 4.33
N GLU A 22 31.03 23.36 4.58
CA GLU A 22 30.68 24.69 5.11
C GLU A 22 29.97 25.59 4.09
N THR A 23 30.26 25.49 2.78
CA THR A 23 29.58 26.29 1.75
C THR A 23 28.14 25.82 1.52
N VAL A 24 27.89 24.51 1.63
CA VAL A 24 26.54 23.95 1.49
C VAL A 24 25.66 24.31 2.70
N GLU A 25 26.25 24.37 3.91
CA GLU A 25 25.54 24.76 5.12
C GLU A 25 25.18 26.26 5.14
N HIS A 26 26.01 27.11 4.52
CA HIS A 26 25.76 28.54 4.44
C HIS A 26 24.70 28.90 3.38
N GLU A 27 24.69 28.23 2.22
CA GLU A 27 23.65 28.39 1.19
C GLU A 27 22.30 27.83 1.66
N GLY A 28 22.28 26.73 2.43
CA GLY A 28 21.05 26.16 2.99
C GLY A 28 20.35 27.05 4.03
N ARG A 29 21.11 27.91 4.74
CA ARG A 29 20.54 28.88 5.69
C ARG A 29 19.88 30.08 5.02
N ILE A 30 20.32 30.46 3.83
CA ILE A 30 19.79 31.62 3.10
C ILE A 30 18.62 31.24 2.20
N ALA A 31 18.60 30.02 1.65
CA ALA A 31 17.59 29.57 0.67
C ALA A 31 16.34 28.89 1.28
N GLY A 32 16.24 28.75 2.59
CA GLY A 32 15.13 28.13 3.34
C GLY A 32 14.48 26.94 2.64
N LEU A 33 14.53 25.73 3.22
CA LEU A 33 13.75 24.53 2.84
C LEU A 33 13.84 24.04 1.37
N SER A 34 14.65 24.64 0.51
CA SER A 34 14.80 24.25 -0.90
C SER A 34 15.94 23.24 -1.15
N THR A 35 16.76 22.95 -0.15
CA THR A 35 17.88 22.00 -0.26
C THR A 35 17.35 20.57 -0.37
N VAL A 36 17.85 19.84 -1.39
CA VAL A 36 17.60 18.41 -1.55
C VAL A 36 18.46 17.64 -0.55
N LEU A 37 17.85 16.87 0.35
CA LEU A 37 18.55 16.03 1.31
C LEU A 37 18.96 14.71 0.62
N THR A 38 20.26 14.43 0.58
CA THR A 38 20.80 13.14 0.14
C THR A 38 20.81 12.14 1.30
N GLY A 39 21.00 10.85 1.01
CA GLY A 39 21.09 9.82 2.06
C GLY A 39 22.21 10.08 3.06
N GLU A 40 23.37 10.56 2.62
CA GLU A 40 24.52 10.91 3.48
C GLU A 40 24.23 12.13 4.37
N MET A 41 23.46 13.10 3.89
CA MET A 41 23.04 14.28 4.66
C MET A 41 21.89 13.96 5.61
N SER A 42 21.14 12.89 5.35
CA SER A 42 19.95 12.51 6.12
C SER A 42 20.26 11.53 7.25
N TYR A 43 21.27 10.67 7.08
CA TYR A 43 21.66 9.63 8.01
C TYR A 43 23.16 9.72 8.31
N ARG A 44 23.51 10.20 9.49
CA ARG A 44 24.90 10.46 9.90
C ARG A 44 25.14 9.86 11.28
N ASN A 45 26.29 9.19 11.46
CA ASN A 45 26.69 8.59 12.74
C ASN A 45 25.61 7.69 13.38
N ASP A 46 24.96 6.84 12.57
CA ASP A 46 23.88 5.94 13.01
C ASP A 46 22.59 6.64 13.49
N HIS A 47 22.46 7.96 13.25
CA HIS A 47 21.28 8.73 13.62
C HIS A 47 20.71 9.53 12.45
N LEU A 48 19.37 9.65 12.42
CA LEU A 48 18.71 10.58 11.51
C LEU A 48 19.03 12.02 11.91
N THR A 49 19.35 12.84 10.91
CA THR A 49 19.44 14.28 11.15
C THR A 49 18.05 14.86 11.47
N ARG A 50 18.01 15.93 12.24
CA ARG A 50 16.74 16.59 12.63
C ARG A 50 15.83 16.90 11.43
N PRO A 51 16.33 17.48 10.31
CA PRO A 51 15.48 17.76 9.15
C PRO A 51 14.90 16.48 8.51
N ALA A 52 15.69 15.44 8.40
CA ALA A 52 15.24 14.15 7.85
C ALA A 52 14.20 13.48 8.77
N PHE A 53 14.41 13.51 10.08
CA PHE A 53 13.46 12.98 11.07
C PHE A 53 12.11 13.72 11.00
N ILE A 54 12.13 15.06 11.01
CA ILE A 54 10.91 15.87 10.92
C ILE A 54 10.16 15.59 9.60
N SER A 55 10.88 15.55 8.49
CA SER A 55 10.27 15.28 7.19
C SER A 55 9.65 13.87 7.12
N LEU A 56 10.32 12.86 7.67
CA LEU A 56 9.81 11.50 7.73
C LEU A 56 8.58 11.39 8.65
N ALA A 57 8.60 12.07 9.80
CA ALA A 57 7.46 12.12 10.72
C ALA A 57 6.23 12.77 10.04
N ILE A 58 6.42 13.88 9.33
CA ILE A 58 5.37 14.57 8.58
C ILE A 58 4.80 13.65 7.48
N LEU A 59 5.66 13.02 6.68
CA LEU A 59 5.22 12.09 5.63
C LEU A 59 4.46 10.89 6.20
N THR A 60 4.94 10.34 7.32
CA THR A 60 4.27 9.23 8.01
C THR A 60 2.90 9.66 8.53
N PHE A 61 2.81 10.84 9.14
CA PHE A 61 1.54 11.41 9.61
C PHE A 61 0.55 11.62 8.47
N ILE A 62 0.97 12.24 7.36
CA ILE A 62 0.10 12.49 6.21
C ILE A 62 -0.36 11.18 5.57
N THR A 63 0.52 10.18 5.47
CA THR A 63 0.16 8.86 4.95
C THR A 63 -0.81 8.12 5.89
N PHE A 64 -0.61 8.25 7.20
CA PHE A 64 -1.55 7.75 8.21
C PHE A 64 -2.93 8.37 8.03
N VAL A 65 -3.03 9.69 7.83
CA VAL A 65 -4.29 10.40 7.57
C VAL A 65 -5.01 9.79 6.38
N GLY A 66 -4.32 9.44 5.30
CA GLY A 66 -4.93 8.78 4.14
C GLY A 66 -5.59 7.44 4.46
N ASN A 67 -4.90 6.55 5.20
CA ASN A 67 -5.45 5.26 5.63
C ASN A 67 -6.59 5.43 6.66
N PHE A 68 -6.44 6.38 7.56
CA PHE A 68 -7.47 6.73 8.55
C PHE A 68 -8.76 7.21 7.86
N THR A 69 -8.63 8.15 6.90
CA THR A 69 -9.74 8.70 6.11
C THR A 69 -10.49 7.61 5.35
N GLN A 70 -9.78 6.60 4.82
CA GLN A 70 -10.37 5.49 4.09
C GLN A 70 -11.40 4.72 4.93
N LEU A 71 -11.13 4.51 6.21
CA LEU A 71 -11.88 3.60 7.08
C LEU A 71 -12.85 4.32 8.02
N GLN A 72 -12.62 5.60 8.30
CA GLN A 72 -13.41 6.39 9.23
C GLN A 72 -14.89 6.49 8.81
N LEU A 73 -15.16 6.63 7.52
CA LEU A 73 -16.51 6.83 6.99
C LEU A 73 -17.39 5.56 7.06
N SER A 74 -16.79 4.38 7.19
CA SER A 74 -17.55 3.12 7.22
C SER A 74 -18.58 3.06 8.36
N ALA A 75 -18.27 3.65 9.51
CA ALA A 75 -19.18 3.73 10.65
C ALA A 75 -20.30 4.77 10.48
N ALA A 76 -20.08 5.79 9.66
CA ALA A 76 -21.03 6.87 9.42
C ALA A 76 -22.00 6.59 8.25
N LEU A 77 -21.80 5.50 7.53
CA LEU A 77 -22.57 5.20 6.31
C LEU A 77 -24.09 5.17 6.53
N PRO A 78 -24.64 4.55 7.59
CA PRO A 78 -26.09 4.58 7.84
C PRO A 78 -26.63 6.00 7.99
N SER A 79 -26.00 6.82 8.82
CA SER A 79 -26.39 8.22 9.06
C SER A 79 -26.36 9.08 7.78
N LEU A 80 -25.37 8.84 6.90
CA LEU A 80 -25.26 9.51 5.61
C LEU A 80 -26.37 9.08 4.64
N VAL A 81 -26.69 7.80 4.61
CA VAL A 81 -27.75 7.21 3.77
C VAL A 81 -29.12 7.80 4.16
N ASP A 82 -29.36 7.88 5.46
CA ASP A 82 -30.61 8.45 5.99
C ASP A 82 -30.74 9.95 5.70
N ASP A 83 -29.67 10.72 5.87
CA ASP A 83 -29.66 12.17 5.66
C ASP A 83 -29.90 12.56 4.18
N PHE A 84 -29.35 11.79 3.24
CA PHE A 84 -29.59 12.00 1.81
C PHE A 84 -30.82 11.29 1.26
N GLY A 85 -31.48 10.42 2.03
CA GLY A 85 -32.63 9.62 1.59
C GLY A 85 -32.32 8.67 0.44
N ILE A 86 -31.13 8.07 0.42
CA ILE A 86 -30.63 7.18 -0.66
C ILE A 86 -30.58 5.72 -0.20
N SER A 87 -30.41 4.80 -1.14
CA SER A 87 -30.19 3.38 -0.80
C SER A 87 -28.80 3.14 -0.20
N VAL A 88 -28.69 2.14 0.67
CA VAL A 88 -27.40 1.70 1.25
C VAL A 88 -26.38 1.35 0.15
N THR A 89 -26.84 0.71 -0.92
CA THR A 89 -26.01 0.37 -2.10
C THR A 89 -25.41 1.62 -2.74
N LEU A 90 -26.19 2.69 -2.88
CA LEU A 90 -25.69 3.95 -3.42
C LEU A 90 -24.74 4.63 -2.43
N GLY A 91 -25.04 4.59 -1.13
CA GLY A 91 -24.17 5.12 -0.08
C GLY A 91 -22.80 4.44 -0.01
N GLN A 92 -22.73 3.15 -0.27
CA GLN A 92 -21.46 2.40 -0.30
C GLN A 92 -20.45 2.93 -1.33
N TRP A 93 -20.93 3.66 -2.35
CA TRP A 93 -20.06 4.33 -3.30
C TRP A 93 -19.10 5.33 -2.65
N MET A 94 -19.45 5.91 -1.52
CA MET A 94 -18.55 6.79 -0.75
C MET A 94 -17.26 6.07 -0.32
N THR A 95 -17.34 4.80 0.00
CA THR A 95 -16.16 3.98 0.36
C THR A 95 -15.47 3.41 -0.88
N SER A 96 -16.26 2.93 -1.84
CA SER A 96 -15.74 2.28 -3.05
C SER A 96 -14.98 3.23 -3.95
N ILE A 97 -15.49 4.47 -4.16
CA ILE A 97 -14.82 5.47 -5.00
C ILE A 97 -13.45 5.87 -4.43
N PHE A 98 -13.34 5.89 -3.10
CA PHE A 98 -12.08 6.20 -2.45
C PHE A 98 -11.02 5.13 -2.74
N GLN A 99 -11.35 3.86 -2.54
CA GLN A 99 -10.44 2.73 -2.84
C GLN A 99 -10.07 2.65 -4.33
N LEU A 100 -11.08 2.80 -5.19
CA LEU A 100 -10.90 2.79 -6.63
C LEU A 100 -9.94 3.89 -7.09
N THR A 101 -10.17 5.11 -6.61
CA THR A 101 -9.32 6.25 -6.94
C THR A 101 -7.90 6.08 -6.41
N MET A 102 -7.73 5.62 -5.17
CA MET A 102 -6.40 5.30 -4.64
C MET A 102 -5.66 4.30 -5.52
N GLY A 103 -6.33 3.22 -5.95
CA GLY A 103 -5.72 2.20 -6.83
C GLY A 103 -5.25 2.78 -8.16
N VAL A 104 -6.03 3.70 -8.74
CA VAL A 104 -5.70 4.38 -10.00
C VAL A 104 -4.54 5.38 -9.82
N MET A 105 -4.45 6.05 -8.67
CA MET A 105 -3.39 7.06 -8.41
C MET A 105 -2.01 6.43 -8.21
N VAL A 106 -1.91 5.16 -7.77
CA VAL A 106 -0.62 4.50 -7.51
C VAL A 106 0.29 4.44 -8.75
N PRO A 107 -0.15 3.97 -9.95
CA PRO A 107 0.69 4.00 -11.15
C PRO A 107 1.16 5.41 -11.53
N LEU A 108 0.32 6.42 -11.30
CA LEU A 108 0.65 7.82 -11.60
C LEU A 108 1.77 8.34 -10.70
N THR A 109 1.95 7.79 -9.51
CA THR A 109 2.99 8.19 -8.57
C THR A 109 4.40 8.03 -9.16
N ALA A 110 4.65 6.99 -9.96
CA ALA A 110 5.94 6.78 -10.61
C ALA A 110 6.33 7.94 -11.55
N TYR A 111 5.36 8.55 -12.21
CA TYR A 111 5.58 9.76 -13.01
C TYR A 111 5.75 10.99 -12.11
N LEU A 112 4.86 11.17 -11.13
CA LEU A 112 4.88 12.34 -10.25
C LEU A 112 6.22 12.46 -9.51
N THR A 113 6.75 11.36 -8.97
CA THR A 113 8.03 11.34 -8.24
C THR A 113 9.25 11.57 -9.12
N ARG A 114 9.16 11.33 -10.43
CA ARG A 114 10.22 11.71 -11.38
C ARG A 114 10.17 13.21 -11.73
N ARG A 115 8.96 13.73 -11.92
CA ARG A 115 8.74 15.10 -12.45
C ARG A 115 8.80 16.18 -11.39
N PHE A 116 8.25 15.90 -10.22
CA PHE A 116 8.05 16.86 -9.13
C PHE A 116 8.85 16.48 -7.90
N SER A 117 9.24 17.48 -7.12
CA SER A 117 9.87 17.23 -5.83
C SER A 117 8.88 16.66 -4.81
N THR A 118 9.39 15.92 -3.83
CA THR A 118 8.59 15.34 -2.74
C THR A 118 7.69 16.39 -2.08
N ARG A 119 8.22 17.57 -1.79
CA ARG A 119 7.48 18.68 -1.18
C ARG A 119 6.34 19.19 -2.07
N GLN A 120 6.58 19.36 -3.38
CA GLN A 120 5.54 19.77 -4.32
C GLN A 120 4.42 18.77 -4.42
N ILE A 121 4.73 17.48 -4.50
CA ILE A 121 3.73 16.39 -4.54
C ILE A 121 2.87 16.43 -3.28
N VAL A 122 3.50 16.48 -2.10
CA VAL A 122 2.79 16.42 -0.82
C VAL A 122 1.89 17.64 -0.62
N ILE A 123 2.39 18.85 -0.89
CA ILE A 123 1.59 20.08 -0.75
C ILE A 123 0.40 20.06 -1.73
N ALA A 124 0.63 19.78 -3.02
CA ALA A 124 -0.44 19.70 -4.01
C ALA A 124 -1.50 18.65 -3.63
N SER A 125 -1.06 17.48 -3.18
CA SER A 125 -1.93 16.39 -2.75
C SER A 125 -2.77 16.78 -1.53
N MET A 126 -2.18 17.43 -0.53
CA MET A 126 -2.91 17.85 0.66
C MET A 126 -3.87 19.02 0.38
N VAL A 127 -3.55 19.89 -0.57
CA VAL A 127 -4.49 20.92 -1.04
C VAL A 127 -5.70 20.27 -1.70
N VAL A 128 -5.50 19.32 -2.61
CA VAL A 128 -6.59 18.58 -3.27
C VAL A 128 -7.43 17.80 -2.23
N PHE A 129 -6.79 17.15 -1.27
CA PHE A 129 -7.45 16.46 -0.16
C PHE A 129 -8.33 17.41 0.66
N THR A 130 -7.77 18.55 1.07
CA THR A 130 -8.49 19.53 1.90
C THR A 130 -9.67 20.14 1.16
N VAL A 131 -9.51 20.48 -0.12
CA VAL A 131 -10.62 20.94 -0.98
C VAL A 131 -11.70 19.87 -1.08
N GLY A 132 -11.33 18.60 -1.26
CA GLY A 132 -12.27 17.49 -1.25
C GLY A 132 -13.06 17.37 0.05
N SER A 133 -12.37 17.47 1.19
CA SER A 133 -12.99 17.43 2.52
C SER A 133 -13.95 18.59 2.75
N VAL A 134 -13.59 19.81 2.34
CA VAL A 134 -14.48 20.99 2.41
C VAL A 134 -15.71 20.80 1.55
N LEU A 135 -15.57 20.32 0.32
CA LEU A 135 -16.70 20.06 -0.57
C LEU A 135 -17.64 19.00 0.00
N ALA A 136 -17.11 17.93 0.57
CA ALA A 136 -17.91 16.88 1.20
C ALA A 136 -18.61 17.38 2.48
N TRP A 137 -17.93 18.20 3.30
CA TRP A 137 -18.50 18.80 4.50
C TRP A 137 -19.67 19.72 4.18
N LEU A 138 -19.53 20.60 3.19
CA LEU A 138 -20.54 21.59 2.80
C LEU A 138 -21.58 21.04 1.81
N SER A 139 -21.51 19.76 1.44
CA SER A 139 -22.33 19.20 0.37
C SER A 139 -23.82 19.18 0.72
N PRO A 140 -24.69 19.82 -0.09
CA PRO A 140 -26.14 19.71 0.04
C PRO A 140 -26.69 18.46 -0.67
N THR A 141 -25.93 17.82 -1.55
CA THR A 141 -26.35 16.67 -2.37
C THR A 141 -25.33 15.55 -2.35
N PHE A 142 -25.79 14.31 -2.45
CA PHE A 142 -24.94 13.13 -2.49
C PHE A 142 -23.88 13.16 -3.61
N PRO A 143 -24.17 13.55 -4.88
CA PRO A 143 -23.15 13.63 -5.92
C PRO A 143 -21.99 14.59 -5.59
N LEU A 144 -22.27 15.71 -4.92
CA LEU A 144 -21.22 16.64 -4.50
C LEU A 144 -20.37 16.06 -3.36
N ALA A 145 -20.99 15.37 -2.40
CA ALA A 145 -20.27 14.64 -1.35
C ALA A 145 -19.37 13.56 -1.96
N LEU A 146 -19.88 12.81 -2.93
CA LEU A 146 -19.13 11.77 -3.64
C LEU A 146 -17.94 12.36 -4.43
N PHE A 147 -18.13 13.52 -5.06
CA PHE A 147 -17.03 14.22 -5.75
C PHE A 147 -15.98 14.72 -4.77
N GLY A 148 -16.39 15.26 -3.62
CA GLY A 148 -15.47 15.61 -2.53
C GLY A 148 -14.63 14.39 -2.08
N ARG A 149 -15.28 13.24 -1.92
CA ARG A 149 -14.64 11.97 -1.56
C ARG A 149 -13.65 11.48 -2.61
N PHE A 150 -13.98 11.66 -3.89
CA PHE A 150 -13.07 11.39 -5.00
C PHE A 150 -11.79 12.25 -4.89
N LEU A 151 -11.92 13.56 -4.63
CA LEU A 151 -10.76 14.46 -4.48
C LEU A 151 -9.90 14.09 -3.26
N GLU A 152 -10.50 13.72 -2.13
CA GLU A 152 -9.77 13.21 -0.97
C GLU A 152 -8.89 12.01 -1.35
N ALA A 153 -9.43 11.07 -2.11
CA ALA A 153 -8.70 9.89 -2.57
C ALA A 153 -7.60 10.22 -3.57
N VAL A 154 -7.79 11.19 -4.47
CA VAL A 154 -6.73 11.72 -5.37
C VAL A 154 -5.58 12.27 -4.53
N GLY A 155 -5.87 13.06 -3.50
CA GLY A 155 -4.86 13.64 -2.62
C GLY A 155 -4.08 12.60 -1.82
N THR A 156 -4.73 11.56 -1.31
CA THR A 156 -4.07 10.57 -0.44
C THR A 156 -3.44 9.39 -1.20
N GLY A 157 -3.91 9.09 -2.41
CA GLY A 157 -3.52 7.90 -3.16
C GLY A 157 -2.04 7.81 -3.53
N VAL A 158 -1.34 8.95 -3.60
CA VAL A 158 0.10 9.00 -3.92
C VAL A 158 0.98 8.95 -2.67
N MET A 159 0.43 9.14 -1.47
CA MET A 159 1.23 9.35 -0.25
C MET A 159 2.03 8.11 0.15
N TRP A 160 1.43 6.93 0.08
CA TRP A 160 2.13 5.69 0.46
C TRP A 160 3.36 5.41 -0.41
N PRO A 161 3.31 5.40 -1.75
CA PRO A 161 4.51 5.23 -2.57
C PRO A 161 5.56 6.32 -2.35
N VAL A 162 5.14 7.58 -2.17
CA VAL A 162 6.05 8.70 -1.89
C VAL A 162 6.80 8.48 -0.58
N LEU A 163 6.10 8.12 0.50
CA LEU A 163 6.73 7.79 1.78
C LEU A 163 7.72 6.63 1.65
N GLN A 164 7.32 5.56 0.95
CA GLN A 164 8.16 4.39 0.74
C GLN A 164 9.45 4.74 -0.02
N ILE A 165 9.35 5.48 -1.13
CA ILE A 165 10.51 5.92 -1.91
C ILE A 165 11.42 6.82 -1.04
N THR A 166 10.85 7.72 -0.24
CA THR A 166 11.61 8.59 0.66
C THR A 166 12.37 7.78 1.71
N VAL A 167 11.75 6.79 2.34
CA VAL A 167 12.44 5.89 3.28
C VAL A 167 13.63 5.18 2.61
N PHE A 168 13.43 4.67 1.39
CA PHE A 168 14.49 3.98 0.66
C PHE A 168 15.61 4.91 0.18
N SER A 169 15.37 6.21 0.04
CA SER A 169 16.40 7.20 -0.30
C SER A 169 17.19 7.68 0.92
N ILE A 170 16.59 7.69 2.10
CA ILE A 170 17.22 8.17 3.35
C ILE A 170 18.02 7.06 4.03
N PHE A 171 17.44 5.87 4.18
CA PHE A 171 18.00 4.82 5.02
C PHE A 171 18.96 3.90 4.25
N PRO A 172 20.12 3.56 4.87
CA PRO A 172 21.01 2.54 4.34
C PRO A 172 20.33 1.16 4.36
N LEU A 173 20.83 0.24 3.55
CA LEU A 173 20.23 -1.07 3.29
C LEU A 173 19.94 -1.89 4.56
N ASP A 174 20.82 -1.78 5.56
CA ASP A 174 20.78 -2.51 6.83
C ASP A 174 19.79 -1.95 7.86
N ARG A 175 19.17 -0.81 7.58
CA ARG A 175 18.20 -0.14 8.47
C ARG A 175 16.82 0.07 7.83
N ARG A 176 16.66 -0.28 6.56
CA ARG A 176 15.39 -0.12 5.83
C ARG A 176 14.26 -0.93 6.41
N GLY A 177 14.56 -2.15 6.89
CA GLY A 177 13.58 -3.01 7.55
C GLY A 177 13.02 -2.37 8.81
N MET A 178 13.88 -1.86 9.69
CA MET A 178 13.45 -1.16 10.90
C MET A 178 12.63 0.09 10.56
N ALA A 179 13.08 0.91 9.61
CA ALA A 179 12.36 2.12 9.20
C ALA A 179 10.97 1.82 8.65
N MET A 180 10.86 0.84 7.75
CA MET A 180 9.57 0.38 7.21
C MET A 180 8.70 -0.30 8.26
N GLY A 181 9.30 -0.96 9.25
CA GLY A 181 8.59 -1.52 10.39
C GLY A 181 7.92 -0.45 11.26
N ILE A 182 8.61 0.66 11.54
CA ILE A 182 8.04 1.82 12.29
C ILE A 182 6.89 2.45 11.49
N VAL A 183 7.11 2.70 10.20
CA VAL A 183 6.06 3.24 9.31
C VAL A 183 4.86 2.29 9.27
N GLY A 184 5.11 0.99 9.12
CA GLY A 184 4.06 -0.03 9.10
C GLY A 184 3.27 -0.10 10.41
N MET A 185 3.95 0.02 11.55
CA MET A 185 3.29 0.10 12.86
C MET A 185 2.32 1.28 12.92
N ALA A 186 2.74 2.47 12.48
CA ALA A 186 1.87 3.64 12.43
C ALA A 186 0.64 3.40 11.52
N MET A 187 0.85 2.75 10.36
CA MET A 187 -0.25 2.45 9.42
C MET A 187 -1.22 1.39 9.94
N ALA A 188 -0.76 0.43 10.75
CA ALA A 188 -1.61 -0.61 11.31
C ALA A 188 -2.59 -0.09 12.39
N VAL A 189 -2.31 1.07 12.96
CA VAL A 189 -3.19 1.72 13.96
C VAL A 189 -4.43 2.35 13.28
N ALA A 190 -4.32 2.81 12.04
CA ALA A 190 -5.40 3.49 11.32
C ALA A 190 -6.69 2.65 11.20
N PRO A 191 -6.65 1.34 10.82
CA PRO A 191 -7.83 0.49 10.78
C PRO A 191 -8.51 0.26 12.13
N ALA A 192 -7.76 0.31 13.22
CA ALA A 192 -8.32 0.12 14.55
C ALA A 192 -9.03 1.39 15.05
N ILE A 193 -8.47 2.56 14.78
CA ILE A 193 -8.98 3.85 15.30
C ILE A 193 -10.04 4.45 14.37
N GLY A 194 -9.90 4.26 13.04
CA GLY A 194 -10.76 4.92 12.05
C GLY A 194 -12.26 4.73 12.29
N PRO A 195 -12.79 3.52 12.27
CA PRO A 195 -14.22 3.28 12.49
C PRO A 195 -14.71 3.75 13.85
N THR A 196 -13.91 3.58 14.91
CA THR A 196 -14.27 3.96 16.29
C THR A 196 -14.44 5.48 16.41
N LEU A 197 -13.46 6.25 15.90
CA LEU A 197 -13.56 7.71 15.92
C LEU A 197 -14.63 8.23 14.96
N GLY A 198 -14.78 7.57 13.79
CA GLY A 198 -15.83 7.90 12.84
C GLY A 198 -17.23 7.72 13.41
N GLY A 199 -17.46 6.60 14.11
CA GLY A 199 -18.71 6.34 14.82
C GLY A 199 -18.99 7.36 15.92
N LEU A 200 -18.00 7.59 16.80
CA LEU A 200 -18.14 8.57 17.89
C LEU A 200 -18.46 9.99 17.37
N GLN A 201 -17.76 10.43 16.31
CA GLN A 201 -18.03 11.74 15.71
C GLN A 201 -19.42 11.83 15.09
N THR A 202 -19.88 10.75 14.46
CA THR A 202 -21.20 10.68 13.84
C THR A 202 -22.29 10.72 14.88
N ASP A 203 -22.14 10.00 15.98
CA ASP A 203 -23.11 9.95 17.07
C ASP A 203 -23.25 11.31 17.78
N MET A 204 -22.12 12.06 17.91
CA MET A 204 -22.13 13.35 18.61
C MET A 204 -22.54 14.52 17.72
N ASN A 205 -22.12 14.57 16.47
CA ASN A 205 -22.22 15.77 15.62
C ASN A 205 -22.68 15.48 14.18
N GLY A 206 -23.14 14.25 13.90
CA GLY A 206 -23.52 13.81 12.56
C GLY A 206 -22.32 13.50 11.64
N TRP A 207 -22.60 12.83 10.52
CA TRP A 207 -21.57 12.37 9.58
C TRP A 207 -20.72 13.51 8.97
N ARG A 208 -21.26 14.72 8.85
CA ARG A 208 -20.53 15.90 8.34
C ARG A 208 -19.36 16.31 9.22
N ALA A 209 -19.40 16.02 10.52
CA ALA A 209 -18.30 16.28 11.45
C ALA A 209 -17.01 15.54 11.09
N ILE A 210 -17.13 14.38 10.45
CA ILE A 210 -15.98 13.64 9.92
C ILE A 210 -15.20 14.50 8.92
N PHE A 211 -15.90 15.06 7.93
CA PHE A 211 -15.27 15.86 6.88
C PHE A 211 -14.75 17.22 7.40
N LEU A 212 -15.41 17.81 8.39
CA LEU A 212 -14.86 18.98 9.09
C LEU A 212 -13.54 18.66 9.78
N THR A 213 -13.47 17.55 10.50
CA THR A 213 -12.22 17.08 11.15
C THR A 213 -11.13 16.83 10.12
N LEU A 214 -11.45 16.16 8.99
CA LEU A 214 -10.50 15.93 7.89
C LEU A 214 -10.05 17.23 7.24
N THR A 215 -10.91 18.23 7.12
CA THR A 215 -10.54 19.59 6.65
C THR A 215 -9.50 20.22 7.58
N VAL A 216 -9.72 20.18 8.89
CA VAL A 216 -8.77 20.72 9.87
C VAL A 216 -7.43 19.97 9.80
N ILE A 217 -7.46 18.64 9.77
CA ILE A 217 -6.26 17.79 9.63
C ILE A 217 -5.55 18.09 8.30
N GLY A 218 -6.28 18.30 7.22
CA GLY A 218 -5.74 18.67 5.91
C GLY A 218 -5.01 20.02 5.95
N CYS A 219 -5.60 21.04 6.58
CA CYS A 219 -4.97 22.35 6.79
C CYS A 219 -3.67 22.22 7.63
N ILE A 220 -3.71 21.45 8.72
CA ILE A 220 -2.51 21.16 9.54
C ILE A 220 -1.45 20.47 8.69
N SER A 221 -1.84 19.47 7.89
CA SER A 221 -0.93 18.73 7.00
C SER A 221 -0.26 19.64 5.96
N ILE A 222 -1.00 20.60 5.40
CA ILE A 222 -0.45 21.60 4.48
C ILE A 222 0.59 22.46 5.21
N LEU A 223 0.26 22.99 6.39
CA LEU A 223 1.19 23.81 7.18
C LEU A 223 2.46 23.04 7.53
N LEU A 224 2.33 21.79 7.99
CA LEU A 224 3.47 20.91 8.29
C LEU A 224 4.32 20.66 7.03
N ALA A 225 3.69 20.41 5.87
CA ALA A 225 4.41 20.21 4.63
C ALA A 225 5.13 21.47 4.13
N VAL A 226 4.50 22.65 4.28
CA VAL A 226 5.09 23.93 3.86
C VAL A 226 6.28 24.31 4.72
N PHE A 227 6.20 24.13 6.04
CA PHE A 227 7.23 24.62 6.98
C PHE A 227 8.26 23.56 7.39
N GLY A 228 7.91 22.26 7.35
CA GLY A 228 8.75 21.20 7.89
C GLY A 228 9.26 20.17 6.89
N LEU A 229 8.69 20.09 5.66
CA LEU A 229 9.06 19.06 4.72
C LEU A 229 10.20 19.51 3.80
N HIS A 230 11.29 18.75 3.79
CA HIS A 230 12.42 18.92 2.88
C HIS A 230 12.26 18.05 1.63
N ASN A 231 13.00 18.39 0.58
CA ASN A 231 13.01 17.60 -0.65
C ASN A 231 13.97 16.42 -0.54
N PHE A 232 13.57 15.28 -1.10
CA PHE A 232 14.38 14.08 -1.19
C PHE A 232 14.46 13.64 -2.65
N GLY A 233 15.66 13.31 -3.11
CA GLY A 233 15.91 12.92 -4.49
C GLY A 233 15.87 14.09 -5.50
N GLU A 234 16.46 13.87 -6.65
CA GLU A 234 16.48 14.83 -7.75
C GLU A 234 15.23 14.66 -8.61
N SER A 235 14.60 15.78 -9.01
CA SER A 235 13.47 15.78 -9.94
C SER A 235 13.97 16.08 -11.35
N ASP A 236 13.56 15.26 -12.31
CA ASP A 236 13.83 15.47 -13.72
C ASP A 236 12.73 16.34 -14.35
N LYS A 237 13.04 17.63 -14.54
CA LYS A 237 12.12 18.58 -15.17
C LYS A 237 11.81 18.25 -16.65
N ALA A 238 12.63 17.43 -17.29
CA ALA A 238 12.41 16.98 -18.67
C ALA A 238 11.53 15.74 -18.78
N ALA A 239 11.13 15.12 -17.65
CA ALA A 239 10.25 13.96 -17.67
C ALA A 239 8.87 14.29 -18.29
N HIS A 240 8.51 13.59 -19.35
CA HIS A 240 7.22 13.75 -20.03
C HIS A 240 6.26 12.63 -19.62
N ALA A 241 5.01 13.00 -19.32
CA ALA A 241 3.97 12.04 -19.07
C ALA A 241 3.50 11.36 -20.37
N ASP A 242 3.32 10.04 -20.32
CA ASP A 242 2.52 9.33 -21.31
C ASP A 242 1.04 9.36 -20.86
N PHE A 243 0.34 10.47 -21.14
CA PHE A 243 -1.06 10.65 -20.76
C PHE A 243 -1.98 9.56 -21.31
N PHE A 244 -1.64 8.97 -22.46
CA PHE A 244 -2.40 7.85 -22.98
C PHE A 244 -2.26 6.61 -22.10
N SER A 245 -1.07 6.31 -21.60
CA SER A 245 -0.88 5.23 -20.63
C SER A 245 -1.57 5.52 -19.29
N VAL A 246 -1.63 6.79 -18.87
CA VAL A 246 -2.43 7.19 -17.68
C VAL A 246 -3.91 6.92 -17.93
N GLY A 247 -4.46 7.32 -19.08
CA GLY A 247 -5.85 7.01 -19.45
C GLY A 247 -6.15 5.52 -19.49
N LEU A 248 -5.24 4.71 -20.05
CA LEU A 248 -5.37 3.24 -20.06
C LEU A 248 -5.31 2.65 -18.64
N SER A 249 -4.49 3.20 -17.73
CA SER A 249 -4.45 2.73 -16.36
C SER A 249 -5.75 3.04 -15.61
N ILE A 250 -6.33 4.23 -15.85
CA ILE A 250 -7.63 4.61 -15.27
C ILE A 250 -8.73 3.66 -15.75
N ILE A 251 -8.82 3.46 -17.05
CA ILE A 251 -9.84 2.55 -17.65
C ILE A 251 -9.59 1.10 -17.20
N GLY A 252 -8.33 0.65 -17.23
CA GLY A 252 -7.96 -0.71 -16.90
C GLY A 252 -8.20 -1.05 -15.43
N PHE A 253 -7.49 -0.39 -14.54
CA PHE A 253 -7.59 -0.66 -13.10
C PHE A 253 -8.94 -0.17 -12.55
N GLY A 254 -9.39 1.02 -12.96
CA GLY A 254 -10.67 1.57 -12.56
C GLY A 254 -11.84 0.70 -13.01
N GLY A 255 -11.88 0.27 -14.28
CA GLY A 255 -12.93 -0.61 -14.80
C GLY A 255 -12.97 -1.97 -14.10
N LEU A 256 -11.79 -2.57 -13.86
CA LEU A 256 -11.73 -3.85 -13.16
C LEU A 256 -12.25 -3.72 -11.72
N MET A 257 -11.76 -2.73 -10.96
CA MET A 257 -12.18 -2.51 -9.57
C MET A 257 -13.66 -2.13 -9.48
N PHE A 258 -14.17 -1.32 -10.43
CA PHE A 258 -15.58 -0.96 -10.51
C PHE A 258 -16.46 -2.20 -10.71
N GLY A 259 -16.09 -3.09 -11.65
CA GLY A 259 -16.82 -4.33 -11.86
C GLY A 259 -16.83 -5.24 -10.63
N PHE A 260 -15.69 -5.41 -9.96
CA PHE A 260 -15.62 -6.18 -8.71
C PHE A 260 -16.42 -5.56 -7.56
N THR A 261 -16.45 -4.24 -7.44
CA THR A 261 -17.28 -3.56 -6.43
C THR A 261 -18.77 -3.83 -6.66
N ASN A 262 -19.20 -3.86 -7.93
CA ASN A 262 -20.60 -4.09 -8.30
C ASN A 262 -21.07 -5.53 -8.05
N ILE A 263 -20.19 -6.52 -7.90
CA ILE A 263 -20.57 -7.90 -7.53
C ILE A 263 -21.36 -7.93 -6.20
N GLN A 264 -21.10 -7.01 -5.28
CA GLN A 264 -21.80 -6.96 -4.00
C GLN A 264 -23.24 -6.45 -4.11
N ALA A 265 -23.54 -5.68 -5.16
CA ALA A 265 -24.81 -4.98 -5.34
C ALA A 265 -25.71 -5.58 -6.44
N TYR A 266 -25.10 -6.28 -7.40
CA TYR A 266 -25.80 -6.78 -8.60
C TYR A 266 -25.44 -8.23 -8.89
N PRO A 267 -26.37 -9.02 -9.52
CA PRO A 267 -26.07 -10.37 -9.97
C PRO A 267 -24.89 -10.40 -10.95
N LEU A 268 -24.09 -11.46 -10.94
CA LEU A 268 -22.95 -11.64 -11.85
C LEU A 268 -23.32 -11.51 -13.34
N ALA A 269 -24.54 -11.90 -13.71
CA ALA A 269 -25.05 -11.79 -15.07
C ALA A 269 -25.39 -10.34 -15.49
N ALA A 270 -25.42 -9.40 -14.55
CA ALA A 270 -25.74 -8.00 -14.85
C ALA A 270 -24.64 -7.33 -15.68
N PRO A 271 -24.97 -6.59 -16.75
CA PRO A 271 -23.99 -5.90 -17.58
C PRO A 271 -23.11 -4.91 -16.78
N VAL A 272 -23.66 -4.33 -15.72
CA VAL A 272 -22.95 -3.40 -14.81
C VAL A 272 -21.78 -4.08 -14.08
N VAL A 273 -21.78 -5.41 -13.97
CA VAL A 273 -20.69 -6.18 -13.36
C VAL A 273 -19.66 -6.60 -14.41
N TRP A 274 -20.07 -7.42 -15.39
CA TRP A 274 -19.11 -8.04 -16.29
C TRP A 274 -18.56 -7.10 -17.37
N LEU A 275 -19.34 -6.11 -17.84
CA LEU A 275 -18.88 -5.20 -18.89
C LEU A 275 -17.68 -4.34 -18.43
N PRO A 276 -17.72 -3.67 -17.26
CA PRO A 276 -16.55 -2.96 -16.75
C PRO A 276 -15.36 -3.88 -16.48
N MET A 277 -15.60 -5.13 -16.06
CA MET A 277 -14.52 -6.10 -15.84
C MET A 277 -13.82 -6.47 -17.16
N ILE A 278 -14.56 -6.72 -18.23
CA ILE A 278 -13.98 -7.02 -19.55
C ILE A 278 -13.24 -5.81 -20.10
N VAL A 279 -13.85 -4.63 -20.05
CA VAL A 279 -13.22 -3.37 -20.50
C VAL A 279 -11.97 -3.09 -19.67
N GLY A 280 -12.05 -3.28 -18.35
CA GLY A 280 -10.93 -3.13 -17.43
C GLY A 280 -9.81 -4.11 -17.74
N LEU A 281 -10.10 -5.39 -17.93
CA LEU A 281 -9.12 -6.41 -18.28
C LEU A 281 -8.45 -6.10 -19.62
N ALA A 282 -9.23 -5.75 -20.64
CA ALA A 282 -8.70 -5.34 -21.94
C ALA A 282 -7.81 -4.10 -21.83
N GLY A 283 -8.21 -3.10 -21.02
CA GLY A 283 -7.44 -1.91 -20.72
C GLY A 283 -6.10 -2.25 -20.03
N ILE A 284 -6.10 -3.15 -19.04
CA ILE A 284 -4.88 -3.61 -18.36
C ILE A 284 -3.96 -4.33 -19.34
N VAL A 285 -4.47 -5.26 -20.14
CA VAL A 285 -3.67 -5.98 -21.13
C VAL A 285 -3.03 -4.99 -22.11
N TRP A 286 -3.81 -4.04 -22.62
CA TRP A 286 -3.27 -3.01 -23.52
C TRP A 286 -2.25 -2.12 -22.80
N PHE A 287 -2.52 -1.70 -21.57
CA PHE A 287 -1.57 -0.94 -20.76
C PHE A 287 -0.24 -1.69 -20.61
N VAL A 288 -0.27 -2.95 -20.19
CA VAL A 288 0.92 -3.79 -19.99
C VAL A 288 1.71 -3.95 -21.31
N LEU A 289 1.05 -4.29 -22.40
CA LEU A 289 1.70 -4.42 -23.72
C LEU A 289 2.33 -3.11 -24.18
N ARG A 290 1.66 -1.98 -23.91
CA ARG A 290 2.17 -0.65 -24.22
C ARG A 290 3.40 -0.30 -23.37
N GLN A 291 3.39 -0.63 -22.05
CA GLN A 291 4.56 -0.39 -21.19
C GLN A 291 5.78 -1.15 -21.70
N PHE A 292 5.64 -2.46 -22.01
CA PHE A 292 6.73 -3.24 -22.58
C PHE A 292 7.23 -2.69 -23.93
N ARG A 293 6.31 -2.23 -24.79
CA ARG A 293 6.68 -1.62 -26.09
C ARG A 293 7.40 -0.30 -25.91
N ASN A 294 6.93 0.57 -25.02
CA ASN A 294 7.55 1.86 -24.73
C ASN A 294 8.94 1.68 -24.12
N GLU A 295 9.09 0.75 -23.19
CA GLU A 295 10.37 0.43 -22.56
C GLU A 295 11.39 -0.09 -23.57
N ARG A 296 10.99 -0.99 -24.49
CA ARG A 296 11.85 -1.46 -25.57
C ARG A 296 12.27 -0.31 -26.50
N ARG A 297 11.35 0.59 -26.84
CA ARG A 297 11.64 1.76 -27.70
C ARG A 297 12.56 2.75 -27.02
N PHE A 298 12.41 2.96 -25.73
CA PHE A 298 13.29 3.80 -24.94
C PHE A 298 14.72 3.22 -24.89
N LYS A 299 14.87 1.94 -24.58
CA LYS A 299 16.19 1.25 -24.57
C LYS A 299 16.86 1.20 -25.94
N THR A 300 16.11 1.24 -27.03
CA THR A 300 16.64 1.26 -28.40
C THR A 300 16.86 2.68 -28.93
N GLY A 301 16.71 3.73 -28.11
CA GLY A 301 16.88 5.13 -28.50
C GLY A 301 15.81 5.68 -29.46
N LYS A 302 14.73 4.91 -29.72
CA LYS A 302 13.66 5.30 -30.64
C LYS A 302 12.65 6.30 -30.04
N THR A 303 12.71 6.53 -28.75
CA THR A 303 11.87 7.51 -28.04
C THR A 303 12.61 8.07 -26.85
N SER A 304 12.40 9.34 -26.56
CA SER A 304 12.90 10.02 -25.36
C SER A 304 11.96 9.85 -24.14
N ARG A 305 10.80 9.18 -24.32
CA ARG A 305 9.80 9.01 -23.28
C ARG A 305 9.92 7.63 -22.64
N PRO A 306 10.34 7.52 -21.37
CA PRO A 306 10.32 6.24 -20.66
C PRO A 306 8.90 5.74 -20.44
N ALA A 307 8.74 4.45 -20.18
CA ALA A 307 7.46 3.88 -19.79
C ALA A 307 6.93 4.56 -18.50
N LEU A 308 5.60 4.71 -18.38
CA LEU A 308 4.97 5.25 -17.17
C LEU A 308 5.29 4.38 -15.95
N LEU A 309 5.17 3.07 -16.14
CA LEU A 309 5.48 2.05 -15.14
C LEU A 309 6.52 1.10 -15.76
N ASP A 310 7.71 1.09 -15.23
CA ASP A 310 8.74 0.17 -15.71
C ASP A 310 8.48 -1.24 -15.20
N LEU A 311 7.81 -2.04 -16.02
CA LEU A 311 7.51 -3.44 -15.72
C LEU A 311 8.73 -4.36 -15.89
N SER A 312 9.88 -3.86 -16.36
CA SER A 312 11.10 -4.66 -16.46
C SER A 312 11.62 -5.12 -15.10
N VAL A 313 11.26 -4.42 -14.02
CA VAL A 313 11.55 -4.83 -12.63
C VAL A 313 10.99 -6.22 -12.29
N LEU A 314 9.89 -6.65 -12.93
CA LEU A 314 9.31 -7.99 -12.78
C LEU A 314 10.21 -9.11 -13.33
N ARG A 315 11.24 -8.79 -14.11
CA ARG A 315 12.24 -9.78 -14.54
C ARG A 315 13.14 -10.23 -13.41
N ASN A 316 13.24 -9.45 -12.34
CA ASN A 316 13.91 -9.88 -11.13
C ASN A 316 13.00 -10.86 -10.38
N ALA A 317 13.37 -12.15 -10.40
CA ALA A 317 12.56 -13.22 -9.81
C ALA A 317 12.30 -13.00 -8.30
N HIS A 318 13.28 -12.48 -7.56
CA HIS A 318 13.15 -12.23 -6.12
C HIS A 318 12.15 -11.09 -5.85
N PHE A 319 12.24 -10.02 -6.64
CA PHE A 319 11.26 -8.92 -6.57
C PHE A 319 9.85 -9.41 -6.91
N SER A 320 9.69 -10.20 -7.98
CA SER A 320 8.40 -10.74 -8.41
C SER A 320 7.79 -11.65 -7.35
N VAL A 321 8.57 -12.56 -6.77
CA VAL A 321 8.10 -13.43 -5.68
C VAL A 321 7.65 -12.61 -4.48
N GLY A 322 8.43 -11.62 -4.05
CA GLY A 322 8.04 -10.75 -2.93
C GLY A 322 6.79 -9.94 -3.22
N THR A 323 6.64 -9.41 -4.44
CA THR A 323 5.45 -8.69 -4.89
C THR A 323 4.20 -9.58 -4.87
N ILE A 324 4.30 -10.84 -5.35
CA ILE A 324 3.18 -11.79 -5.32
C ILE A 324 2.81 -12.14 -3.88
N ILE A 325 3.77 -12.44 -3.01
CA ILE A 325 3.50 -12.75 -1.59
C ILE A 325 2.81 -11.56 -0.92
N ALA A 326 3.31 -10.32 -1.11
CA ALA A 326 2.70 -9.12 -0.56
C ALA A 326 1.27 -8.91 -1.07
N SER A 327 1.01 -9.20 -2.34
CA SER A 327 -0.31 -9.07 -2.96
C SER A 327 -1.30 -10.12 -2.46
N LEU A 328 -0.89 -11.40 -2.35
CA LEU A 328 -1.70 -12.46 -1.78
C LEU A 328 -2.00 -12.22 -0.30
N SER A 329 -1.03 -11.69 0.46
CA SER A 329 -1.25 -11.30 1.86
C SER A 329 -2.32 -10.23 1.97
N PHE A 330 -2.31 -9.24 1.07
CA PHE A 330 -3.29 -8.15 1.09
C PHE A 330 -4.67 -8.59 0.58
N PHE A 331 -4.72 -9.53 -0.37
CA PHE A 331 -5.94 -10.23 -0.77
C PHE A 331 -6.59 -10.94 0.43
N ALA A 332 -5.83 -11.75 1.16
CA ALA A 332 -6.30 -12.47 2.34
C ALA A 332 -6.69 -11.52 3.48
N PHE A 333 -5.97 -10.41 3.66
CA PHE A 333 -6.30 -9.38 4.65
C PHE A 333 -7.63 -8.71 4.35
N SER A 334 -7.81 -8.20 3.13
CA SER A 334 -9.02 -7.50 2.68
C SER A 334 -10.27 -8.37 2.81
N SER A 335 -10.17 -9.66 2.50
CA SER A 335 -11.26 -10.63 2.60
C SER A 335 -11.79 -10.76 4.03
N LEU A 336 -10.90 -10.87 5.01
CA LEU A 336 -11.30 -11.08 6.40
C LEU A 336 -11.83 -9.81 7.08
N VAL A 337 -11.41 -8.65 6.63
CA VAL A 337 -11.97 -7.37 7.13
C VAL A 337 -13.48 -7.31 6.93
N VAL A 338 -14.02 -8.02 5.94
CA VAL A 338 -15.47 -8.07 5.66
C VAL A 338 -16.10 -9.33 6.24
N LEU A 339 -15.49 -10.51 6.06
CA LEU A 339 -16.10 -11.80 6.45
C LEU A 339 -16.29 -11.93 7.97
N ILE A 340 -15.35 -11.43 8.78
CA ILE A 340 -15.42 -11.58 10.23
C ILE A 340 -16.49 -10.70 10.87
N PRO A 341 -16.59 -9.40 10.56
CA PRO A 341 -17.73 -8.59 11.01
C PRO A 341 -19.08 -9.16 10.56
N LEU A 342 -19.17 -9.69 9.33
CA LEU A 342 -20.39 -10.28 8.81
C LEU A 342 -20.81 -11.53 9.65
N TYR A 343 -19.86 -12.40 10.01
CA TYR A 343 -20.12 -13.52 10.92
C TYR A 343 -20.58 -13.03 12.28
N ILE A 344 -19.87 -12.09 12.91
CA ILE A 344 -20.14 -11.62 14.27
C ILE A 344 -21.50 -10.91 14.35
N GLN A 345 -21.81 -10.04 13.39
CA GLN A 345 -23.00 -9.21 13.41
C GLN A 345 -24.22 -9.94 12.82
N ASN A 346 -24.11 -10.46 11.59
CA ASN A 346 -25.26 -11.01 10.88
C ASN A 346 -25.59 -12.46 11.29
N CYS A 347 -24.58 -13.30 11.51
CA CYS A 347 -24.82 -14.71 11.85
C CYS A 347 -24.97 -14.92 13.37
N ARG A 348 -24.25 -14.14 14.19
CA ARG A 348 -24.24 -14.31 15.65
C ARG A 348 -25.04 -13.24 16.40
N GLY A 349 -25.53 -12.19 15.71
CA GLY A 349 -26.38 -11.15 16.30
C GLY A 349 -25.70 -10.21 17.31
N TYR A 350 -24.36 -10.18 17.34
CA TYR A 350 -23.63 -9.25 18.20
C TYR A 350 -23.59 -7.85 17.60
N THR A 351 -23.40 -6.85 18.44
CA THR A 351 -23.30 -5.45 18.02
C THR A 351 -22.00 -5.16 17.25
N ALA A 352 -22.00 -4.09 16.46
CA ALA A 352 -20.80 -3.61 15.78
C ALA A 352 -19.65 -3.28 16.77
N THR A 353 -19.99 -2.79 17.96
CA THR A 353 -19.03 -2.52 19.03
C THR A 353 -18.29 -3.77 19.47
N ILE A 354 -19.03 -4.89 19.69
CA ILE A 354 -18.41 -6.18 20.05
C ILE A 354 -17.53 -6.69 18.91
N SER A 355 -18.00 -6.57 17.66
CA SER A 355 -17.19 -6.90 16.48
C SER A 355 -15.87 -6.14 16.46
N GLY A 356 -15.89 -4.84 16.71
CA GLY A 356 -14.69 -4.01 16.82
C GLY A 356 -13.76 -4.45 17.97
N LEU A 357 -14.33 -4.71 19.16
CA LEU A 357 -13.56 -5.16 20.32
C LEU A 357 -12.89 -6.52 20.09
N VAL A 358 -13.54 -7.44 19.39
CA VAL A 358 -12.98 -8.77 19.04
C VAL A 358 -11.80 -8.62 18.07
N MET A 359 -11.84 -7.65 17.17
CA MET A 359 -10.77 -7.41 16.21
C MET A 359 -9.61 -6.57 16.76
N LEU A 360 -9.83 -5.78 17.80
CA LEU A 360 -8.86 -4.83 18.35
C LEU A 360 -7.55 -5.48 18.82
N PRO A 361 -7.53 -6.61 19.59
CA PRO A 361 -6.29 -7.24 20.00
C PRO A 361 -5.41 -7.66 18.83
N GLY A 362 -6.03 -8.13 17.73
CA GLY A 362 -5.33 -8.47 16.50
C GLY A 362 -4.68 -7.24 15.84
N ALA A 363 -5.39 -6.12 15.77
CA ALA A 363 -4.85 -4.89 15.19
C ALA A 363 -3.64 -4.36 15.98
N ILE A 364 -3.70 -4.40 17.31
CA ILE A 364 -2.57 -4.04 18.19
C ILE A 364 -1.40 -5.00 17.96
N ALA A 365 -1.67 -6.29 17.91
CA ALA A 365 -0.66 -7.31 17.66
C ALA A 365 0.03 -7.11 16.31
N GLN A 366 -0.71 -6.77 15.26
CA GLN A 366 -0.16 -6.45 13.94
C GLN A 366 0.78 -5.24 14.00
N ALA A 367 0.37 -4.17 14.67
CA ALA A 367 1.18 -2.96 14.80
C ALA A 367 2.53 -3.27 15.48
N ILE A 368 2.50 -3.98 16.59
CA ILE A 368 3.70 -4.41 17.32
C ILE A 368 4.54 -5.36 16.46
N ALA A 369 3.91 -6.34 15.80
CA ALA A 369 4.60 -7.32 14.96
C ALA A 369 5.27 -6.69 13.75
N GLN A 370 4.73 -5.62 13.16
CA GLN A 370 5.38 -4.90 12.06
C GLN A 370 6.69 -4.25 12.48
N PHE A 371 6.73 -3.66 13.68
CA PHE A 371 7.96 -3.09 14.23
C PHE A 371 9.04 -4.16 14.44
N PHE A 372 8.69 -5.25 15.12
CA PHE A 372 9.63 -6.35 15.36
C PHE A 372 9.99 -7.09 14.07
N GLY A 373 9.05 -7.25 13.13
CA GLY A 373 9.27 -7.86 11.83
C GLY A 373 10.28 -7.11 10.98
N GLY A 374 10.21 -5.76 10.99
CA GLY A 374 11.20 -4.92 10.32
C GLY A 374 12.61 -5.09 10.91
N ARG A 375 12.75 -5.06 12.24
CA ARG A 375 14.03 -5.34 12.92
C ARG A 375 14.54 -6.76 12.69
N ALA A 376 13.63 -7.74 12.70
CA ALA A 376 13.97 -9.13 12.43
C ALA A 376 14.48 -9.32 11.01
N LEU A 377 13.90 -8.60 10.02
CA LEU A 377 14.39 -8.59 8.64
C LEU A 377 15.85 -8.14 8.57
N ASP A 378 16.19 -7.02 9.20
CA ASP A 378 17.56 -6.47 9.19
C ASP A 378 18.56 -7.42 9.89
N ARG A 379 18.10 -8.13 10.95
CA ARG A 379 18.96 -9.01 11.76
C ARG A 379 19.11 -10.43 11.21
N PHE A 380 17.99 -11.04 10.80
CA PHE A 380 17.91 -12.46 10.46
C PHE A 380 17.76 -12.70 8.95
N GLY A 381 17.41 -11.68 8.17
CA GLY A 381 17.11 -11.77 6.76
C GLY A 381 15.66 -12.14 6.46
N ALA A 382 15.29 -12.11 5.18
CA ALA A 382 13.89 -12.19 4.76
C ALA A 382 13.25 -13.57 4.95
N ARG A 383 14.00 -14.65 4.64
CA ARG A 383 13.45 -16.00 4.62
C ARG A 383 12.90 -16.46 5.98
N PRO A 384 13.66 -16.44 7.10
CA PRO A 384 13.14 -16.88 8.39
C PRO A 384 11.99 -16.00 8.89
N VAL A 385 12.04 -14.69 8.64
CA VAL A 385 10.98 -13.75 9.05
C VAL A 385 9.70 -14.01 8.28
N ALA A 386 9.77 -14.13 6.95
CA ALA A 386 8.62 -14.46 6.12
C ALA A 386 8.05 -15.86 6.42
N MET A 387 8.91 -16.85 6.74
CA MET A 387 8.46 -18.19 7.16
C MET A 387 7.63 -18.14 8.43
N VAL A 388 8.14 -17.52 9.49
CA VAL A 388 7.39 -17.36 10.74
C VAL A 388 6.07 -16.62 10.49
N GLY A 389 6.13 -15.53 9.71
CA GLY A 389 4.94 -14.75 9.38
C GLY A 389 3.89 -15.54 8.61
N THR A 390 4.27 -16.24 7.54
CA THR A 390 3.31 -17.01 6.72
C THR A 390 2.76 -18.23 7.46
N ILE A 391 3.55 -18.89 8.32
CA ILE A 391 3.08 -19.99 9.16
C ILE A 391 2.03 -19.49 10.16
N LEU A 392 2.29 -18.37 10.87
CA LEU A 392 1.33 -17.80 11.82
C LEU A 392 0.05 -17.31 11.12
N LEU A 393 0.21 -16.71 9.92
CA LEU A 393 -0.91 -16.27 9.10
C LEU A 393 -1.79 -17.46 8.67
N CYS A 394 -1.17 -18.54 8.21
CA CYS A 394 -1.85 -19.78 7.83
C CYS A 394 -2.52 -20.44 9.06
N LEU A 395 -1.80 -20.59 10.17
CA LEU A 395 -2.32 -21.18 11.40
C LEU A 395 -3.54 -20.43 11.92
N GLY A 396 -3.45 -19.11 12.10
CA GLY A 396 -4.56 -18.28 12.58
C GLY A 396 -5.77 -18.32 11.65
N THR A 397 -5.56 -18.35 10.32
CA THR A 397 -6.66 -18.47 9.34
C THR A 397 -7.28 -19.86 9.36
N THR A 398 -6.49 -20.93 9.49
CA THR A 398 -6.99 -22.30 9.58
C THR A 398 -7.78 -22.51 10.87
N MET A 399 -7.28 -22.04 12.01
CA MET A 399 -8.05 -22.05 13.27
C MET A 399 -9.37 -21.29 13.11
N MET A 400 -9.34 -20.13 12.47
CA MET A 400 -10.54 -19.32 12.22
C MET A 400 -11.52 -20.01 11.26
N SER A 401 -11.08 -20.89 10.37
CA SER A 401 -11.97 -21.66 9.48
C SER A 401 -12.74 -22.78 10.19
N MET A 402 -12.49 -23.00 11.48
CA MET A 402 -13.20 -23.99 12.32
C MET A 402 -14.33 -23.35 13.16
N ILE A 403 -14.74 -22.13 12.83
CA ILE A 403 -15.85 -21.45 13.52
C ILE A 403 -17.18 -22.10 13.14
N GLY A 404 -18.13 -22.17 14.10
CA GLY A 404 -19.48 -22.67 13.90
C GLY A 404 -20.49 -21.85 14.69
N MET A 405 -21.76 -22.24 14.66
CA MET A 405 -22.85 -21.53 15.35
C MET A 405 -22.64 -21.40 16.87
N GLY A 406 -21.98 -22.37 17.51
CA GLY A 406 -21.70 -22.38 18.95
C GLY A 406 -20.34 -21.81 19.35
N THR A 407 -19.53 -21.32 18.42
CA THR A 407 -18.16 -20.90 18.74
C THR A 407 -18.15 -19.71 19.71
N TRP A 408 -17.33 -19.80 20.75
CA TRP A 408 -17.12 -18.72 21.71
C TRP A 408 -16.50 -17.49 21.00
N ILE A 409 -17.11 -16.33 21.19
CA ILE A 409 -16.76 -15.13 20.40
C ILE A 409 -15.30 -14.71 20.54
N TRP A 410 -14.72 -14.87 21.74
CA TRP A 410 -13.31 -14.53 21.98
C TRP A 410 -12.31 -15.52 21.35
N TYR A 411 -12.77 -16.71 20.93
CA TYR A 411 -11.95 -17.61 20.11
C TYR A 411 -11.54 -16.93 18.80
N ILE A 412 -12.45 -16.18 18.19
CA ILE A 412 -12.16 -15.40 16.97
C ILE A 412 -11.08 -14.36 17.24
N SER A 413 -11.14 -13.71 18.43
CA SER A 413 -10.11 -12.74 18.84
C SER A 413 -8.74 -13.39 18.97
N ILE A 414 -8.65 -14.60 19.54
CA ILE A 414 -7.39 -15.37 19.64
C ILE A 414 -6.86 -15.74 18.25
N CYS A 415 -7.72 -16.26 17.37
CA CYS A 415 -7.34 -16.59 15.99
C CYS A 415 -6.86 -15.36 15.23
N GLN A 416 -7.58 -14.23 15.39
CA GLN A 416 -7.23 -12.96 14.78
C GLN A 416 -5.89 -12.43 15.32
N PHE A 417 -5.64 -12.55 16.62
CA PHE A 417 -4.38 -12.16 17.25
C PHE A 417 -3.19 -12.91 16.62
N ILE A 418 -3.24 -14.24 16.55
CA ILE A 418 -2.20 -15.09 15.97
C ILE A 418 -1.98 -14.72 14.50
N ARG A 419 -3.07 -14.60 13.74
CA ARG A 419 -3.04 -14.28 12.32
C ARG A 419 -2.41 -12.90 12.05
N GLN A 420 -2.77 -11.90 12.83
CA GLN A 420 -2.30 -10.53 12.64
C GLN A 420 -0.83 -10.35 13.02
N ILE A 421 -0.32 -11.13 13.99
CA ILE A 421 1.14 -11.23 14.19
C ILE A 421 1.80 -11.73 12.90
N GLY A 422 1.27 -12.80 12.29
CA GLY A 422 1.77 -13.32 11.02
C GLY A 422 1.75 -12.26 9.92
N MET A 423 0.66 -11.50 9.81
CA MET A 423 0.53 -10.40 8.84
C MET A 423 1.61 -9.32 9.05
N GLY A 424 1.91 -8.96 10.29
CA GLY A 424 2.96 -8.00 10.63
C GLY A 424 4.36 -8.46 10.20
N PHE A 425 4.65 -9.75 10.32
CA PHE A 425 5.93 -10.35 9.89
C PHE A 425 6.02 -10.60 8.37
N VAL A 426 4.91 -10.55 7.62
CA VAL A 426 4.90 -10.72 6.16
C VAL A 426 4.88 -9.38 5.45
N MET A 427 3.91 -8.52 5.77
CA MET A 427 3.56 -7.37 4.93
C MET A 427 4.72 -6.40 4.71
N MET A 428 5.29 -5.86 5.78
CA MET A 428 6.39 -4.90 5.67
C MET A 428 7.74 -5.56 5.36
N PRO A 429 8.15 -6.65 6.06
CA PRO A 429 9.42 -7.28 5.80
C PRO A 429 9.56 -7.80 4.37
N VAL A 430 8.54 -8.48 3.82
CA VAL A 430 8.59 -9.02 2.45
C VAL A 430 8.60 -7.90 1.41
N THR A 431 7.80 -6.85 1.59
CA THR A 431 7.81 -5.69 0.70
C THR A 431 9.17 -4.98 0.70
N THR A 432 9.76 -4.77 1.90
CA THR A 432 11.08 -4.16 2.03
C THR A 432 12.16 -5.02 1.38
N TRP A 433 12.13 -6.33 1.63
CA TRP A 433 13.06 -7.26 0.99
C TRP A 433 12.95 -7.25 -0.55
N SER A 434 11.73 -7.29 -1.08
CA SER A 434 11.54 -7.29 -2.54
C SER A 434 12.12 -6.04 -3.20
N LEU A 435 11.90 -4.87 -2.60
CA LEU A 435 12.45 -3.61 -3.10
C LEU A 435 13.98 -3.51 -2.92
N ASN A 436 14.53 -4.11 -1.87
CA ASN A 436 15.98 -4.19 -1.67
C ASN A 436 16.69 -5.08 -2.72
N CYS A 437 15.94 -5.94 -3.43
CA CYS A 437 16.48 -6.74 -4.54
C CYS A 437 16.66 -5.93 -5.83
N LEU A 438 16.14 -4.71 -5.90
CA LEU A 438 16.23 -3.81 -7.04
C LEU A 438 17.43 -2.87 -6.92
N LYS A 439 17.89 -2.35 -8.07
CA LYS A 439 18.87 -1.27 -8.09
C LYS A 439 18.24 0.02 -7.57
N PRO A 440 19.02 0.94 -6.97
CA PRO A 440 18.49 2.21 -6.44
C PRO A 440 17.62 3.00 -7.44
N ALA A 441 18.00 3.02 -8.71
CA ALA A 441 17.25 3.69 -9.78
C ALA A 441 15.90 3.03 -10.11
N GLU A 442 15.74 1.74 -9.78
CA GLU A 442 14.53 0.94 -10.07
C GLU A 442 13.54 0.91 -8.90
N VAL A 443 13.94 1.36 -7.70
CA VAL A 443 13.12 1.28 -6.47
C VAL A 443 11.80 2.04 -6.63
N SER A 444 11.82 3.21 -7.25
CA SER A 444 10.60 4.00 -7.50
C SER A 444 9.60 3.23 -8.38
N ALA A 445 10.08 2.63 -9.47
CA ALA A 445 9.27 1.79 -10.35
C ALA A 445 8.77 0.53 -9.63
N GLY A 446 9.66 -0.13 -8.87
CA GLY A 446 9.32 -1.30 -8.07
C GLY A 446 8.26 -1.01 -7.01
N SER A 447 8.38 0.11 -6.30
CA SER A 447 7.37 0.56 -5.34
C SER A 447 6.01 0.77 -6.00
N ALA A 448 5.96 1.45 -7.14
CA ALA A 448 4.73 1.68 -7.88
C ALA A 448 4.11 0.35 -8.37
N VAL A 449 4.91 -0.58 -8.92
CA VAL A 449 4.44 -1.91 -9.36
C VAL A 449 3.88 -2.71 -8.19
N THR A 450 4.64 -2.85 -7.10
CA THR A 450 4.20 -3.62 -5.92
C THR A 450 2.91 -3.05 -5.32
N ASN A 451 2.82 -1.73 -5.17
CA ASN A 451 1.63 -1.10 -4.60
C ASN A 451 0.41 -1.22 -5.53
N THR A 452 0.60 -1.12 -6.86
CA THR A 452 -0.49 -1.31 -7.83
C THR A 452 -1.04 -2.74 -7.75
N VAL A 453 -0.18 -3.75 -7.84
CA VAL A 453 -0.60 -5.17 -7.79
C VAL A 453 -1.26 -5.49 -6.45
N ARG A 454 -0.71 -4.98 -5.35
CA ARG A 454 -1.27 -5.16 -4.01
C ARG A 454 -2.67 -4.53 -3.87
N GLN A 455 -2.87 -3.31 -4.37
CA GLN A 455 -4.18 -2.65 -4.32
C GLN A 455 -5.23 -3.39 -5.15
N ILE A 456 -4.86 -3.87 -6.33
CA ILE A 456 -5.74 -4.72 -7.15
C ILE A 456 -6.11 -6.00 -6.40
N ALA A 457 -5.12 -6.68 -5.82
CA ALA A 457 -5.36 -7.91 -5.06
C ALA A 457 -6.31 -7.67 -3.86
N GLY A 458 -6.13 -6.56 -3.13
CA GLY A 458 -7.03 -6.17 -2.03
C GLY A 458 -8.45 -5.85 -2.50
N ALA A 459 -8.58 -5.12 -3.61
CA ALA A 459 -9.89 -4.76 -4.16
C ALA A 459 -10.67 -5.98 -4.69
N ILE A 460 -9.97 -6.99 -5.19
CA ILE A 460 -10.57 -8.25 -5.66
C ILE A 460 -10.87 -9.19 -4.49
N GLY A 461 -10.07 -9.16 -3.43
CA GLY A 461 -10.12 -10.13 -2.34
C GLY A 461 -11.48 -10.22 -1.65
N SER A 462 -12.01 -9.10 -1.18
CA SER A 462 -13.33 -9.08 -0.49
C SER A 462 -14.48 -9.51 -1.40
N PRO A 463 -14.69 -8.96 -2.61
CA PRO A 463 -15.78 -9.38 -3.48
C PRO A 463 -15.73 -10.86 -3.87
N VAL A 464 -14.55 -11.39 -4.18
CA VAL A 464 -14.39 -12.81 -4.56
C VAL A 464 -14.74 -13.72 -3.38
N MET A 465 -14.27 -13.42 -2.18
CA MET A 465 -14.58 -14.26 -1.01
C MET A 465 -16.04 -14.16 -0.57
N ILE A 466 -16.66 -12.99 -0.70
CA ILE A 466 -18.10 -12.82 -0.48
C ILE A 466 -18.89 -13.61 -1.50
N LEU A 467 -18.50 -13.59 -2.78
CA LEU A 467 -19.14 -14.39 -3.82
C LEU A 467 -19.06 -15.88 -3.51
N ILE A 468 -17.90 -16.38 -3.11
CA ILE A 468 -17.71 -17.77 -2.71
C ILE A 468 -18.62 -18.12 -1.51
N MET A 469 -18.64 -17.25 -0.50
CA MET A 469 -19.50 -17.40 0.68
C MET A 469 -20.97 -17.53 0.29
N TYR A 470 -21.50 -16.59 -0.51
CA TYR A 470 -22.91 -16.62 -0.92
C TYR A 470 -23.25 -17.80 -1.85
N SER A 471 -22.33 -18.18 -2.74
CA SER A 471 -22.55 -19.33 -3.63
C SER A 471 -22.67 -20.62 -2.84
N ILE A 472 -21.83 -20.80 -1.82
CA ILE A 472 -21.88 -21.98 -0.94
C ILE A 472 -23.11 -21.91 -0.02
N ALA A 473 -23.43 -20.75 0.55
CA ALA A 473 -24.62 -20.56 1.36
C ALA A 473 -25.89 -20.89 0.56
N ALA A 474 -26.02 -20.40 -0.67
CA ALA A 474 -27.14 -20.70 -1.55
C ALA A 474 -27.29 -22.20 -1.83
N ALA A 475 -26.17 -22.91 -2.07
CA ALA A 475 -26.19 -24.36 -2.26
C ALA A 475 -26.65 -25.11 -1.00
N GLN A 476 -26.26 -24.64 0.20
CA GLN A 476 -26.67 -25.22 1.49
C GLN A 476 -28.15 -24.92 1.80
N MET A 477 -28.65 -23.73 1.48
CA MET A 477 -30.08 -23.40 1.57
C MET A 477 -30.91 -24.28 0.63
N GLY A 478 -30.42 -24.50 -0.60
CA GLY A 478 -31.04 -25.45 -1.54
C GLY A 478 -31.05 -26.90 -1.03
N ALA A 479 -30.17 -27.28 -0.12
CA ALA A 479 -30.14 -28.56 0.58
C ALA A 479 -31.03 -28.60 1.85
N GLY A 480 -31.82 -27.54 2.12
CA GLY A 480 -32.79 -27.46 3.22
C GLY A 480 -32.22 -27.00 4.55
N ARG A 481 -31.03 -26.38 4.58
CA ARG A 481 -30.47 -25.81 5.81
C ARG A 481 -31.04 -24.41 6.10
N PRO A 482 -31.16 -24.02 7.39
CA PRO A 482 -31.53 -22.65 7.76
C PRO A 482 -30.57 -21.61 7.20
N ASP A 483 -31.06 -20.43 6.84
CA ASP A 483 -30.29 -19.35 6.19
C ASP A 483 -29.04 -18.94 6.99
N ILE A 484 -29.16 -18.86 8.31
CA ILE A 484 -28.04 -18.47 9.19
C ILE A 484 -26.95 -19.56 9.19
N GLU A 485 -27.35 -20.85 9.33
CA GLU A 485 -26.42 -21.98 9.30
C GLU A 485 -25.72 -22.09 7.95
N ALA A 486 -26.47 -21.94 6.86
CA ALA A 486 -25.94 -21.92 5.50
C ALA A 486 -24.91 -20.79 5.28
N SER A 487 -25.18 -19.62 5.85
CA SER A 487 -24.27 -18.46 5.79
C SER A 487 -22.98 -18.73 6.57
N VAL A 488 -23.06 -19.34 7.75
CA VAL A 488 -21.88 -19.72 8.55
C VAL A 488 -21.01 -20.72 7.78
N ILE A 489 -21.61 -21.74 7.17
CA ILE A 489 -20.88 -22.71 6.34
C ILE A 489 -20.22 -22.02 5.15
N GLY A 490 -20.90 -21.05 4.52
CA GLY A 490 -20.32 -20.25 3.46
C GLY A 490 -19.07 -19.49 3.90
N ILE A 491 -19.10 -18.87 5.10
CA ILE A 491 -17.97 -18.18 5.70
C ILE A 491 -16.82 -19.16 6.04
N GLU A 492 -17.13 -20.33 6.62
CA GLU A 492 -16.12 -21.36 6.89
C GLU A 492 -15.35 -21.76 5.62
N TRP A 493 -16.05 -22.01 4.53
CA TRP A 493 -15.41 -22.38 3.27
C TRP A 493 -14.59 -21.24 2.66
N ALA A 494 -15.07 -19.98 2.73
CA ALA A 494 -14.29 -18.83 2.32
C ALA A 494 -12.99 -18.71 3.13
N LEU A 495 -13.05 -18.96 4.45
CA LEU A 495 -11.88 -18.99 5.32
C LEU A 495 -10.92 -20.15 5.00
N ARG A 496 -11.45 -21.36 4.66
CA ARG A 496 -10.63 -22.51 4.22
C ARG A 496 -9.89 -22.19 2.92
N ILE A 497 -10.55 -21.54 1.96
CA ILE A 497 -9.89 -21.11 0.72
C ILE A 497 -8.81 -20.08 1.01
N SER A 498 -9.07 -19.13 1.92
CA SER A 498 -8.05 -18.18 2.37
C SER A 498 -6.87 -18.90 3.06
N ALA A 499 -7.11 -19.95 3.83
CA ALA A 499 -6.05 -20.76 4.43
C ALA A 499 -5.22 -21.51 3.38
N ILE A 500 -5.84 -22.00 2.30
CA ILE A 500 -5.13 -22.61 1.17
C ILE A 500 -4.23 -21.59 0.49
N ILE A 501 -4.70 -20.35 0.28
CA ILE A 501 -3.88 -19.27 -0.28
C ILE A 501 -2.69 -18.98 0.63
N ASN A 502 -2.90 -18.92 1.95
CA ASN A 502 -1.81 -18.74 2.91
C ASN A 502 -0.81 -19.91 2.90
N PHE A 503 -1.29 -21.14 2.69
CA PHE A 503 -0.41 -22.31 2.53
C PHE A 503 0.43 -22.21 1.24
N ILE A 504 -0.16 -21.76 0.13
CA ILE A 504 0.60 -21.48 -1.10
C ILE A 504 1.67 -20.43 -0.84
N MET A 505 1.39 -19.40 -0.04
CA MET A 505 2.42 -18.40 0.34
C MET A 505 3.57 -19.04 1.13
N ILE A 506 3.32 -20.01 2.01
CA ILE A 506 4.38 -20.76 2.70
C ILE A 506 5.28 -21.45 1.66
N LEU A 507 4.71 -22.14 0.69
CA LEU A 507 5.48 -22.80 -0.38
C LEU A 507 6.29 -21.78 -1.20
N MET A 508 5.69 -20.62 -1.52
CA MET A 508 6.40 -19.54 -2.21
C MET A 508 7.58 -18.99 -1.40
N VAL A 509 7.45 -18.88 -0.08
CA VAL A 509 8.54 -18.45 0.80
C VAL A 509 9.64 -19.51 0.85
N VAL A 510 9.28 -20.79 0.98
CA VAL A 510 10.24 -21.90 1.03
C VAL A 510 11.10 -21.98 -0.24
N PHE A 511 10.48 -21.87 -1.41
CA PHE A 511 11.16 -22.08 -2.70
C PHE A 511 11.63 -20.78 -3.34
N GLY A 512 10.95 -19.66 -3.11
CA GLY A 512 11.19 -18.40 -3.82
C GLY A 512 12.01 -17.39 -3.04
N VAL A 513 11.91 -17.36 -1.69
CA VAL A 513 12.69 -16.45 -0.86
C VAL A 513 14.02 -17.12 -0.49
N LYS A 514 15.07 -16.82 -1.26
CA LYS A 514 16.43 -17.31 -0.96
C LYS A 514 17.14 -16.34 -0.02
N GLY A 515 17.48 -16.82 1.17
CA GLY A 515 17.90 -16.00 2.30
C GLY A 515 19.29 -15.37 2.22
N GLU A 516 20.15 -15.79 1.29
CA GLU A 516 21.54 -15.31 1.28
C GLU A 516 21.85 -14.26 0.21
N ASP A 517 21.02 -14.08 -0.80
CA ASP A 517 21.45 -13.40 -2.03
C ASP A 517 20.87 -12.01 -2.27
N ALA A 518 19.85 -11.59 -1.57
CA ALA A 518 19.25 -10.31 -1.88
C ALA A 518 18.73 -9.60 -0.65
N GLY A 519 19.20 -8.39 -0.44
CA GLY A 519 18.54 -7.41 0.41
C GLY A 519 18.79 -7.48 1.91
N SER A 520 19.64 -8.36 2.42
CA SER A 520 20.13 -8.28 3.80
C SER A 520 21.55 -7.70 3.83
N ALA A 521 21.80 -6.79 4.77
CA ALA A 521 23.13 -6.20 4.99
C ALA A 521 24.20 -7.28 5.24
N ARG A 522 23.83 -8.36 5.93
CA ARG A 522 24.72 -9.49 6.16
C ARG A 522 25.16 -10.23 4.88
N SER A 523 24.27 -10.34 3.89
CA SER A 523 24.63 -10.97 2.60
C SER A 523 25.55 -10.07 1.78
N ALA A 524 25.39 -8.75 1.87
CA ALA A 524 26.31 -7.78 1.25
C ALA A 524 27.69 -7.83 1.91
N VAL A 525 27.75 -7.85 3.24
CA VAL A 525 29.01 -7.98 4.00
C VAL A 525 29.69 -9.33 3.76
N ARG A 526 28.95 -10.44 3.75
CA ARG A 526 29.51 -11.77 3.42
C ARG A 526 30.03 -11.85 1.99
N ARG A 527 29.36 -11.21 1.00
CA ARG A 527 29.86 -11.10 -0.37
C ARG A 527 31.15 -10.29 -0.42
N ALA A 528 31.18 -9.12 0.22
CA ALA A 528 32.39 -8.30 0.31
C ALA A 528 33.56 -9.08 0.95
N LEU A 529 33.32 -9.83 2.03
CA LEU A 529 34.33 -10.67 2.68
C LEU A 529 34.78 -11.87 1.80
N ARG A 530 33.88 -12.47 1.03
CA ARG A 530 34.23 -13.53 0.07
C ARG A 530 35.11 -12.99 -1.09
N HIS A 531 34.73 -11.79 -1.61
CA HIS A 531 35.55 -11.13 -2.64
C HIS A 531 36.91 -10.69 -2.11
N ALA A 532 36.97 -10.15 -0.89
CA ALA A 532 38.23 -9.79 -0.25
C ALA A 532 39.13 -11.02 -0.01
N LYS A 533 38.57 -12.16 0.45
CA LYS A 533 39.30 -13.42 0.59
C LYS A 533 39.75 -14.00 -0.74
N ALA A 534 38.95 -13.90 -1.80
CA ALA A 534 39.34 -14.36 -3.13
C ALA A 534 40.46 -13.48 -3.73
N ALA A 535 40.42 -12.17 -3.48
CA ALA A 535 41.47 -11.24 -3.91
C ALA A 535 42.79 -11.39 -3.11
N SER A 536 42.71 -11.83 -1.86
CA SER A 536 43.91 -12.11 -1.03
C SER A 536 44.52 -13.51 -1.27
N ALA A 537 43.85 -14.38 -2.03
CA ALA A 537 44.31 -15.73 -2.42
C ALA A 537 44.90 -15.77 -3.85
N GLN A 538 44.83 -14.67 -4.59
CA GLN A 538 45.54 -14.39 -5.83
C GLN A 538 46.79 -13.52 -5.58
#